data_0c96dfd167cec816931b5a0f64e62889
#
_entry.id   0c96dfd167cec816931b5a0f64e62889
#
_cell.length_a   1.000
_cell.length_b   1.000
_cell.length_c   1.000
_cell.angle_alpha   90.00
_cell.angle_beta   90.00
_cell.angle_gamma   90.00
#
_symmetry.space_group_name_H-M   'P 1'
#
loop_
_entity.id
_entity.type
_entity.pdbx_description
1 polymer ?
#
loop_
_entity_poly.entity_id
_entity_poly.type
_entity_poly.pdbx_seq_one_letter_code
_entity_poly.pdbx_strand_id
1 'polypeptide(L)'
;CERLLADGCEVICFDNLLTGRMDNIQPLLGHPKFSFEHYDVTNFLYVAGDLDAVLHFASPASPADFERLPIQILKVGSIGTHRALGLAKAKNARFLLASTSECYGDPELNPQPETYWGRVNPIGIRGVYDEAKRFAEAMTMAYHRHHGIDVRIVRIFNTFGPRMQLHDGRAIPNFMTQAIRGEPITV
;
A
#
# COMPACT_ATOMS: atom_id res chain seq x y z
N CYS A 1 0.19 -11.13 5.37
CA CYS A 1 1.11 -12.21 5.76
C CYS A 1 0.36 -13.43 6.30
N GLU A 2 -0.48 -13.30 7.35
CA GLU A 2 -1.19 -14.42 8.00
C GLU A 2 -1.94 -15.31 7.00
N ARG A 3 -2.72 -14.72 6.09
CA ARG A 3 -3.48 -15.48 5.11
C ARG A 3 -2.58 -16.30 4.17
N LEU A 4 -1.48 -15.72 3.68
CA LEU A 4 -0.54 -16.42 2.81
C LEU A 4 0.16 -17.57 3.53
N LEU A 5 0.53 -17.36 4.80
CA LEU A 5 1.09 -18.41 5.63
C LEU A 5 0.11 -19.56 5.86
N ALA A 6 -1.18 -19.23 6.12
CA ALA A 6 -2.25 -20.22 6.26
C ALA A 6 -2.48 -21.02 4.98
N ASP A 7 -2.29 -20.40 3.82
CA ASP A 7 -2.34 -21.05 2.50
C ASP A 7 -1.04 -21.82 2.15
N GLY A 8 -0.08 -21.90 3.10
CA GLY A 8 1.16 -22.67 2.97
C GLY A 8 2.32 -21.95 2.25
N CYS A 9 2.15 -20.68 1.90
CA CYS A 9 3.21 -19.90 1.26
C CYS A 9 4.37 -19.60 2.23
N GLU A 10 5.56 -19.42 1.69
CA GLU A 10 6.65 -18.73 2.37
C GLU A 10 6.51 -17.23 2.15
N VAL A 11 6.70 -16.44 3.21
CA VAL A 11 6.43 -14.99 3.19
C VAL A 11 7.64 -14.23 3.73
N ILE A 12 8.20 -13.35 2.89
CA ILE A 12 9.23 -12.39 3.28
C ILE A 12 8.55 -11.01 3.35
N CYS A 13 8.56 -10.39 4.52
CA CYS A 13 7.94 -9.11 4.78
C CYS A 13 9.00 -8.01 4.90
N PHE A 14 8.99 -7.03 3.98
CA PHE A 14 9.82 -5.83 4.06
C PHE A 14 8.97 -4.67 4.55
N ASP A 15 9.37 -4.02 5.65
CA ASP A 15 8.73 -2.82 6.18
C ASP A 15 9.75 -1.99 6.96
N ASN A 16 9.75 -0.68 6.80
CA ASN A 16 10.61 0.23 7.58
C ASN A 16 9.95 0.73 8.87
N LEU A 17 8.73 0.27 9.16
CA LEU A 17 7.93 0.62 10.33
C LEU A 17 7.69 2.13 10.51
N LEU A 18 7.78 2.92 9.43
CA LEU A 18 7.54 4.36 9.48
C LEU A 18 6.13 4.68 10.00
N THR A 19 5.14 3.89 9.59
CA THR A 19 3.76 3.93 10.07
C THR A 19 3.27 2.57 10.53
N GLY A 20 4.04 1.52 10.28
CA GLY A 20 3.78 0.14 10.70
C GLY A 20 4.07 -0.09 12.19
N ARG A 21 3.59 -1.20 12.72
CA ARG A 21 3.81 -1.61 14.10
C ARG A 21 4.21 -3.07 14.18
N MET A 22 5.26 -3.36 14.94
CA MET A 22 5.72 -4.74 15.19
C MET A 22 4.62 -5.61 15.79
N ASP A 23 3.76 -5.06 16.65
CA ASP A 23 2.63 -5.77 17.24
C ASP A 23 1.77 -6.50 16.20
N ASN A 24 1.66 -5.95 14.99
CA ASN A 24 0.84 -6.52 13.92
C ASN A 24 1.41 -7.81 13.33
N ILE A 25 2.73 -7.99 13.41
CA ILE A 25 3.43 -9.17 12.89
C ILE A 25 4.02 -10.04 14.00
N GLN A 26 3.95 -9.59 15.26
CA GLN A 26 4.45 -10.32 16.43
C GLN A 26 3.99 -11.79 16.45
N PRO A 27 2.71 -12.13 16.18
CA PRO A 27 2.25 -13.51 16.16
C PRO A 27 2.90 -14.38 15.07
N LEU A 28 3.54 -13.78 14.08
CA LEU A 28 4.17 -14.48 12.96
C LEU A 28 5.67 -14.72 13.18
N LEU A 29 6.27 -13.99 14.12
CA LEU A 29 7.68 -14.15 14.45
C LEU A 29 7.92 -15.56 15.00
N GLY A 30 8.90 -16.25 14.43
CA GLY A 30 9.19 -17.65 14.75
C GLY A 30 8.45 -18.69 13.90
N HIS A 31 7.51 -18.26 13.03
CA HIS A 31 6.93 -19.18 12.06
C HIS A 31 8.00 -19.58 11.01
N PRO A 32 8.21 -20.90 10.72
CA PRO A 32 9.33 -21.37 9.89
C PRO A 32 9.31 -20.86 8.44
N LYS A 33 8.14 -20.40 7.96
CA LYS A 33 7.94 -19.86 6.61
C LYS A 33 7.74 -18.33 6.62
N PHE A 34 8.07 -17.63 7.72
CA PHE A 34 7.94 -16.19 7.79
C PHE A 34 9.28 -15.55 8.15
N SER A 35 9.69 -14.57 7.35
CA SER A 35 10.80 -13.68 7.69
C SER A 35 10.38 -12.22 7.63
N PHE A 36 10.94 -11.41 8.51
CA PHE A 36 10.75 -9.96 8.55
C PHE A 36 12.09 -9.27 8.38
N GLU A 37 12.12 -8.35 7.42
CA GLU A 37 13.26 -7.50 7.12
C GLU A 37 12.89 -6.05 7.41
N HIS A 38 13.52 -5.43 8.41
CA HIS A 38 13.37 -4.00 8.67
C HIS A 38 14.10 -3.22 7.58
N TYR A 39 13.37 -2.81 6.53
CA TYR A 39 13.97 -2.29 5.31
C TYR A 39 13.09 -1.28 4.59
N ASP A 40 13.70 -0.21 4.07
CA ASP A 40 13.00 0.77 3.24
C ASP A 40 12.96 0.31 1.78
N VAL A 41 11.77 0.10 1.25
CA VAL A 41 11.55 -0.40 -0.13
C VAL A 41 11.97 0.60 -1.21
N THR A 42 12.31 1.83 -0.85
CA THR A 42 12.91 2.79 -1.80
C THR A 42 14.39 2.50 -2.07
N ASN A 43 15.03 1.67 -1.25
CA ASN A 43 16.36 1.15 -1.51
C ASN A 43 16.33 -0.01 -2.50
N PHE A 44 17.51 -0.50 -2.89
CA PHE A 44 17.63 -1.64 -3.81
C PHE A 44 17.10 -2.92 -3.18
N LEU A 45 16.07 -3.52 -3.79
CA LEU A 45 15.46 -4.76 -3.30
C LEU A 45 16.15 -5.99 -3.89
N TYR A 46 16.53 -6.90 -3.01
CA TYR A 46 17.07 -8.20 -3.38
C TYR A 46 16.48 -9.30 -2.49
N VAL A 47 16.13 -10.42 -3.10
CA VAL A 47 15.70 -11.65 -2.42
C VAL A 47 16.50 -12.80 -3.02
N ALA A 48 17.08 -13.65 -2.17
CA ALA A 48 17.76 -14.85 -2.61
C ALA A 48 16.73 -15.92 -3.07
N GLY A 49 17.15 -16.82 -3.96
CA GLY A 49 16.28 -17.89 -4.48
C GLY A 49 15.16 -17.40 -5.41
N ASP A 50 14.19 -18.27 -5.64
CA ASP A 50 13.05 -18.00 -6.51
C ASP A 50 11.97 -17.19 -5.78
N LEU A 51 11.14 -16.50 -6.54
CA LEU A 51 10.05 -15.69 -6.00
C LEU A 51 8.82 -15.79 -6.92
N ASP A 52 7.69 -16.23 -6.39
CA ASP A 52 6.45 -16.39 -7.16
C ASP A 52 5.71 -15.07 -7.37
N ALA A 53 5.75 -14.19 -6.36
CA ALA A 53 5.01 -12.94 -6.39
C ALA A 53 5.63 -11.84 -5.53
N VAL A 54 5.50 -10.60 -5.97
CA VAL A 54 5.79 -9.39 -5.22
C VAL A 54 4.47 -8.65 -4.97
N LEU A 55 4.13 -8.45 -3.70
CA LEU A 55 2.93 -7.75 -3.27
C LEU A 55 3.32 -6.38 -2.71
N HIS A 56 3.13 -5.31 -3.47
CA HIS A 56 3.53 -3.97 -3.09
C HIS A 56 2.41 -3.24 -2.35
N PHE A 57 2.43 -3.34 -1.01
CA PHE A 57 1.52 -2.64 -0.09
C PHE A 57 2.18 -1.47 0.64
N ALA A 58 3.49 -1.32 0.52
CA ALA A 58 4.23 -0.30 1.25
C ALA A 58 3.78 1.11 0.82
N SER A 59 3.13 1.83 1.71
CA SER A 59 2.80 3.25 1.58
C SER A 59 2.16 3.75 2.88
N PRO A 60 2.55 4.92 3.42
CA PRO A 60 1.67 5.63 4.34
C PRO A 60 0.36 5.96 3.62
N ALA A 61 -0.77 5.63 4.22
CA ALA A 61 -2.09 5.72 3.58
C ALA A 61 -3.15 6.40 4.46
N SER A 62 -2.76 6.86 5.65
CA SER A 62 -3.62 7.64 6.52
C SER A 62 -3.68 9.09 6.04
N PRO A 63 -4.86 9.74 5.98
CA PRO A 63 -4.96 11.18 5.69
C PRO A 63 -4.08 12.05 6.58
N ALA A 64 -3.91 11.68 7.85
CA ALA A 64 -3.02 12.37 8.78
C ALA A 64 -1.53 12.34 8.36
N ASP A 65 -1.13 11.39 7.55
CA ASP A 65 0.25 11.27 7.06
C ASP A 65 0.51 12.12 5.81
N PHE A 66 -0.50 12.62 5.12
CA PHE A 66 -0.30 13.37 3.87
C PHE A 66 0.44 14.67 4.09
N GLU A 67 0.21 15.35 5.21
CA GLU A 67 0.96 16.55 5.60
C GLU A 67 2.26 16.22 6.34
N ARG A 68 2.27 15.14 7.12
CA ARG A 68 3.42 14.75 7.95
C ARG A 68 4.54 14.09 7.15
N LEU A 69 4.20 13.29 6.13
CA LEU A 69 5.12 12.43 5.37
C LEU A 69 5.01 12.61 3.85
N PRO A 70 4.80 13.83 3.32
CA PRO A 70 4.50 14.03 1.90
C PRO A 70 5.60 13.49 0.98
N ILE A 71 6.85 13.72 1.32
CA ILE A 71 7.99 13.30 0.50
C ILE A 71 8.18 11.78 0.54
N GLN A 72 7.97 11.15 1.70
CA GLN A 72 8.05 9.70 1.87
C GLN A 72 6.97 8.99 1.05
N ILE A 73 5.75 9.53 1.03
CA ILE A 73 4.64 9.02 0.22
C ILE A 73 5.00 9.05 -1.28
N LEU A 74 5.48 10.18 -1.77
CA LEU A 74 5.90 10.33 -3.16
C LEU A 74 7.07 9.40 -3.50
N LYS A 75 8.06 9.26 -2.62
CA LYS A 75 9.21 8.36 -2.82
C LYS A 75 8.78 6.90 -2.89
N VAL A 76 7.94 6.44 -1.99
CA VAL A 76 7.50 5.04 -2.01
C VAL A 76 6.60 4.74 -3.21
N GLY A 77 5.72 5.68 -3.59
CA GLY A 77 4.88 5.54 -4.79
C GLY A 77 5.67 5.54 -6.11
N SER A 78 6.81 6.22 -6.15
CA SER A 78 7.67 6.28 -7.34
C SER A 78 8.84 5.30 -7.27
N ILE A 79 9.84 5.60 -6.45
CA ILE A 79 11.08 4.81 -6.34
C ILE A 79 10.78 3.43 -5.77
N GLY A 80 9.94 3.33 -4.71
CA GLY A 80 9.57 2.04 -4.11
C GLY A 80 8.86 1.14 -5.11
N THR A 81 7.88 1.67 -5.85
CA THR A 81 7.20 0.92 -6.92
C THR A 81 8.17 0.46 -8.00
N HIS A 82 9.09 1.35 -8.44
CA HIS A 82 10.12 1.00 -9.42
C HIS A 82 11.02 -0.15 -8.92
N ARG A 83 11.46 -0.10 -7.65
CA ARG A 83 12.30 -1.14 -7.05
C ARG A 83 11.56 -2.48 -6.95
N ALA A 84 10.30 -2.45 -6.49
CA ALA A 84 9.48 -3.64 -6.37
C ALA A 84 9.17 -4.29 -7.74
N LEU A 85 8.89 -3.49 -8.77
CA LEU A 85 8.75 -3.97 -10.16
C LEU A 85 10.07 -4.50 -10.72
N GLY A 86 11.20 -3.87 -10.38
CA GLY A 86 12.53 -4.34 -10.75
C GLY A 86 12.84 -5.72 -10.16
N LEU A 87 12.46 -5.95 -8.89
CA LEU A 87 12.57 -7.25 -8.25
C LEU A 87 11.67 -8.29 -8.94
N ALA A 88 10.39 -7.95 -9.18
CA ALA A 88 9.46 -8.84 -9.87
C ALA A 88 9.97 -9.24 -11.26
N LYS A 89 10.50 -8.27 -12.02
CA LYS A 89 11.14 -8.53 -13.33
C LYS A 89 12.33 -9.47 -13.22
N ALA A 90 13.25 -9.19 -12.28
CA ALA A 90 14.47 -9.97 -12.12
C ALA A 90 14.19 -11.43 -11.73
N LYS A 91 13.07 -11.67 -11.05
CA LYS A 91 12.63 -13.00 -10.58
C LYS A 91 11.58 -13.66 -11.48
N ASN A 92 11.16 -13.01 -12.55
CA ASN A 92 10.02 -13.46 -13.38
C ASN A 92 8.77 -13.72 -12.52
N ALA A 93 8.58 -12.92 -11.48
CA ALA A 93 7.53 -13.05 -10.50
C ALA A 93 6.29 -12.23 -10.89
N ARG A 94 5.12 -12.65 -10.44
CA ARG A 94 3.88 -11.87 -10.53
C ARG A 94 3.99 -10.62 -9.66
N PHE A 95 3.31 -9.56 -10.07
CA PHE A 95 3.31 -8.31 -9.30
C PHE A 95 1.88 -7.86 -8.97
N LEU A 96 1.63 -7.54 -7.71
CA LEU A 96 0.37 -6.92 -7.28
C LEU A 96 0.65 -5.56 -6.67
N LEU A 97 -0.01 -4.53 -7.20
CA LEU A 97 0.00 -3.18 -6.65
C LEU A 97 -1.26 -2.94 -5.82
N ALA A 98 -1.08 -2.60 -4.55
CA ALA A 98 -2.14 -2.00 -3.74
C ALA A 98 -2.30 -0.53 -4.11
N SER A 99 -3.23 -0.26 -5.02
CA SER A 99 -3.69 1.07 -5.36
C SER A 99 -4.89 1.48 -4.48
N THR A 100 -5.62 2.51 -4.84
CA THR A 100 -6.65 3.12 -4.00
C THR A 100 -7.78 3.69 -4.84
N SER A 101 -8.98 3.83 -4.27
CA SER A 101 -10.06 4.62 -4.84
C SER A 101 -9.71 6.10 -5.01
N GLU A 102 -8.72 6.60 -4.27
CA GLU A 102 -8.27 8.01 -4.37
C GLU A 102 -7.68 8.35 -5.76
N CYS A 103 -7.33 7.33 -6.57
CA CYS A 103 -6.96 7.53 -7.97
C CYS A 103 -8.10 8.14 -8.80
N TYR A 104 -9.34 8.02 -8.36
CA TYR A 104 -10.51 8.66 -8.98
C TYR A 104 -10.66 10.14 -8.61
N GLY A 105 -10.04 10.58 -7.51
CA GLY A 105 -10.09 11.96 -7.02
C GLY A 105 -11.50 12.38 -6.59
N ASP A 106 -11.95 13.54 -7.08
CA ASP A 106 -13.32 14.05 -6.94
C ASP A 106 -14.16 13.60 -8.14
N PRO A 107 -14.78 12.41 -8.09
CA PRO A 107 -15.33 11.77 -9.28
C PRO A 107 -16.65 12.40 -9.71
N GLU A 108 -16.81 12.58 -11.02
CA GLU A 108 -18.07 13.02 -11.64
C GLU A 108 -19.04 11.85 -11.89
N LEU A 109 -18.54 10.60 -11.80
CA LEU A 109 -19.31 9.38 -12.01
C LEU A 109 -19.45 8.60 -10.71
N ASN A 110 -20.67 8.10 -10.43
CA ASN A 110 -20.94 7.24 -9.29
C ASN A 110 -21.97 6.15 -9.69
N PRO A 111 -21.66 4.85 -9.53
CA PRO A 111 -20.37 4.29 -9.11
C PRO A 111 -19.25 4.52 -10.15
N GLN A 112 -18.00 4.58 -9.69
CA GLN A 112 -16.84 4.77 -10.55
C GLN A 112 -16.49 3.45 -11.27
N PRO A 113 -16.57 3.39 -12.62
CA PRO A 113 -16.06 2.25 -13.37
C PRO A 113 -14.54 2.27 -13.43
N GLU A 114 -13.90 1.11 -13.57
CA GLU A 114 -12.44 1.01 -13.66
C GLU A 114 -11.83 1.79 -14.83
N THR A 115 -12.64 2.04 -15.86
CA THR A 115 -12.26 2.83 -17.04
C THR A 115 -12.27 4.34 -16.81
N TYR A 116 -12.80 4.82 -15.69
CA TYR A 116 -12.81 6.25 -15.36
C TYR A 116 -11.41 6.72 -14.95
N TRP A 117 -10.91 7.75 -15.64
CA TRP A 117 -9.52 8.23 -15.48
C TRP A 117 -9.27 9.03 -14.19
N GLY A 118 -10.35 9.51 -13.57
CA GLY A 118 -10.27 10.27 -12.35
C GLY A 118 -10.10 11.78 -12.56
N ARG A 119 -10.39 12.53 -11.49
CA ARG A 119 -10.27 13.99 -11.43
C ARG A 119 -9.52 14.36 -10.16
N VAL A 120 -8.19 14.42 -10.26
CA VAL A 120 -7.28 14.68 -9.13
C VAL A 120 -6.72 16.09 -9.23
N ASN A 121 -6.62 16.80 -8.08
CA ASN A 121 -5.89 18.05 -7.97
C ASN A 121 -4.41 17.74 -7.62
N PRO A 122 -3.47 17.81 -8.57
CA PRO A 122 -2.08 17.39 -8.36
C PRO A 122 -1.29 18.31 -7.41
N ILE A 123 -1.76 19.54 -7.19
CA ILE A 123 -1.10 20.52 -6.31
C ILE A 123 -1.80 20.69 -4.97
N GLY A 124 -2.93 19.99 -4.75
CA GLY A 124 -3.62 19.96 -3.47
C GLY A 124 -2.89 19.10 -2.43
N ILE A 125 -3.21 19.30 -1.16
CA ILE A 125 -2.58 18.56 -0.03
C ILE A 125 -2.71 17.03 -0.23
N ARG A 126 -3.86 16.55 -0.72
CA ARG A 126 -4.10 15.13 -1.00
C ARG A 126 -3.34 14.63 -2.23
N GLY A 127 -2.92 15.53 -3.14
CA GLY A 127 -2.23 15.19 -4.37
C GLY A 127 -0.96 14.37 -4.15
N VAL A 128 -0.31 14.49 -3.01
CA VAL A 128 0.88 13.69 -2.69
C VAL A 128 0.59 12.18 -2.64
N TYR A 129 -0.58 11.79 -2.13
CA TYR A 129 -1.00 10.39 -2.09
C TYR A 129 -1.66 9.96 -3.40
N ASP A 130 -2.59 10.76 -3.88
CA ASP A 130 -3.38 10.47 -5.07
C ASP A 130 -2.45 10.29 -6.28
N GLU A 131 -1.54 11.23 -6.52
CA GLU A 131 -0.59 11.17 -7.63
C GLU A 131 0.50 10.11 -7.43
N ALA A 132 0.94 9.84 -6.19
CA ALA A 132 1.85 8.75 -5.92
C ALA A 132 1.25 7.39 -6.36
N LYS A 133 -0.03 7.17 -6.07
CA LYS A 133 -0.74 5.94 -6.47
C LYS A 133 -1.05 5.92 -7.98
N ARG A 134 -1.46 7.02 -8.57
CA ARG A 134 -1.65 7.13 -10.03
C ARG A 134 -0.35 6.88 -10.80
N PHE A 135 0.75 7.45 -10.34
CA PHE A 135 2.08 7.18 -10.89
C PHE A 135 2.47 5.71 -10.77
N ALA A 136 2.20 5.09 -9.61
CA ALA A 136 2.48 3.67 -9.39
C ALA A 136 1.68 2.77 -10.35
N GLU A 137 0.39 3.08 -10.61
CA GLU A 137 -0.41 2.38 -11.62
C GLU A 137 0.19 2.54 -13.04
N ALA A 138 0.54 3.77 -13.41
CA ALA A 138 1.12 4.06 -14.73
C ALA A 138 2.45 3.30 -14.92
N MET A 139 3.32 3.30 -13.90
CA MET A 139 4.58 2.57 -13.93
C MET A 139 4.35 1.05 -14.00
N THR A 140 3.41 0.52 -13.23
CA THR A 140 3.05 -0.91 -13.25
C THR A 140 2.61 -1.34 -14.65
N MET A 141 1.75 -0.56 -15.29
CA MET A 141 1.28 -0.84 -16.65
C MET A 141 2.37 -0.65 -17.71
N ALA A 142 3.31 0.27 -17.49
CA ALA A 142 4.48 0.41 -18.37
C ALA A 142 5.38 -0.82 -18.32
N TYR A 143 5.65 -1.35 -17.12
CA TYR A 143 6.40 -2.59 -16.95
C TYR A 143 5.69 -3.80 -17.55
N HIS A 144 4.37 -3.88 -17.40
CA HIS A 144 3.57 -4.93 -18.04
C HIS A 144 3.72 -4.88 -19.56
N ARG A 145 3.48 -3.72 -20.18
CA ARG A 145 3.54 -3.56 -21.66
C ARG A 145 4.92 -3.74 -22.23
N HIS A 146 5.96 -3.28 -21.53
CA HIS A 146 7.33 -3.30 -22.05
C HIS A 146 8.09 -4.57 -21.71
N HIS A 147 7.86 -5.16 -20.55
CA HIS A 147 8.61 -6.32 -20.05
C HIS A 147 7.77 -7.59 -19.91
N GLY A 148 6.46 -7.53 -20.15
CA GLY A 148 5.58 -8.70 -20.08
C GLY A 148 5.31 -9.23 -18.68
N ILE A 149 5.58 -8.44 -17.62
CA ILE A 149 5.32 -8.87 -16.23
C ILE A 149 3.84 -9.12 -16.05
N ASP A 150 3.46 -10.23 -15.41
CA ASP A 150 2.08 -10.50 -15.00
C ASP A 150 1.73 -9.62 -13.80
N VAL A 151 0.90 -8.59 -14.03
CA VAL A 151 0.57 -7.58 -13.02
C VAL A 151 -0.91 -7.63 -12.64
N ARG A 152 -1.20 -7.24 -11.39
CA ARG A 152 -2.54 -6.95 -10.89
C ARG A 152 -2.51 -5.62 -10.17
N ILE A 153 -3.53 -4.80 -10.38
CA ILE A 153 -3.74 -3.52 -9.68
C ILE A 153 -5.07 -3.62 -8.96
N VAL A 154 -5.07 -3.39 -7.65
CA VAL A 154 -6.29 -3.38 -6.84
C VAL A 154 -6.51 -1.98 -6.27
N ARG A 155 -7.61 -1.32 -6.68
CA ARG A 155 -8.02 -0.02 -6.14
C ARG A 155 -8.86 -0.26 -4.89
N ILE A 156 -8.20 -0.22 -3.75
CA ILE A 156 -8.82 -0.47 -2.44
C ILE A 156 -9.58 0.78 -2.02
N PHE A 157 -10.88 0.61 -1.75
CA PHE A 157 -11.73 1.64 -1.18
C PHE A 157 -11.52 1.75 0.33
N ASN A 158 -12.16 2.74 0.97
CA ASN A 158 -12.03 2.94 2.41
C ASN A 158 -12.41 1.67 3.17
N THR A 159 -11.43 1.12 3.84
CA THR A 159 -11.53 -0.15 4.57
C THR A 159 -11.14 0.11 6.02
N PHE A 160 -11.86 -0.50 6.94
CA PHE A 160 -11.53 -0.53 8.36
C PHE A 160 -11.51 -1.97 8.87
N GLY A 161 -10.81 -2.21 9.98
CA GLY A 161 -10.74 -3.55 10.54
C GLY A 161 -9.82 -3.64 11.76
N PRO A 162 -9.65 -4.86 12.30
CA PRO A 162 -8.76 -5.10 13.42
C PRO A 162 -7.34 -4.60 13.15
N ARG A 163 -6.66 -4.15 14.20
CA ARG A 163 -5.27 -3.64 14.18
C ARG A 163 -5.07 -2.31 13.46
N MET A 164 -6.15 -1.62 13.05
CA MET A 164 -6.01 -0.23 12.63
C MET A 164 -5.52 0.65 13.78
N GLN A 165 -4.79 1.71 13.43
CA GLN A 165 -4.39 2.71 14.41
C GLN A 165 -5.61 3.48 14.92
N LEU A 166 -5.68 3.72 16.23
CA LEU A 166 -6.79 4.47 16.86
C LEU A 166 -6.91 5.90 16.32
N HIS A 167 -5.78 6.49 15.92
CA HIS A 167 -5.70 7.85 15.37
C HIS A 167 -5.39 7.82 13.87
N ASP A 168 -6.05 6.93 13.12
CA ASP A 168 -5.85 6.79 11.68
C ASP A 168 -6.34 8.01 10.88
N GLY A 169 -7.26 8.81 11.46
CA GLY A 169 -7.83 10.00 10.80
C GLY A 169 -9.02 9.71 9.89
N ARG A 170 -9.39 8.46 9.66
CA ARG A 170 -10.59 8.07 8.92
C ARG A 170 -11.82 8.06 9.83
N ALA A 171 -13.00 8.32 9.27
CA ALA A 171 -14.24 8.49 10.01
C ALA A 171 -14.56 7.32 10.97
N ILE A 172 -14.58 6.08 10.47
CA ILE A 172 -14.98 4.91 11.28
C ILE A 172 -14.05 4.68 12.48
N PRO A 173 -12.71 4.60 12.34
CA PRO A 173 -11.81 4.49 13.49
C PRO A 173 -11.95 5.64 14.49
N ASN A 174 -12.12 6.87 14.01
CA ASN A 174 -12.32 8.03 14.89
C ASN A 174 -13.62 7.91 15.69
N PHE A 175 -14.74 7.62 15.03
CA PHE A 175 -16.05 7.48 15.70
C PHE A 175 -16.03 6.33 16.73
N MET A 176 -15.44 5.19 16.37
CA MET A 176 -15.28 4.06 17.29
C MET A 176 -14.44 4.44 18.52
N THR A 177 -13.33 5.13 18.31
CA THR A 177 -12.44 5.56 19.39
C THR A 177 -13.15 6.56 20.33
N GLN A 178 -13.83 7.55 19.78
CA GLN A 178 -14.62 8.53 20.53
C GLN A 178 -15.73 7.85 21.33
N ALA A 179 -16.50 6.96 20.68
CA ALA A 179 -17.56 6.22 21.35
C ALA A 179 -17.07 5.37 22.53
N ILE A 180 -15.95 4.63 22.34
CA ILE A 180 -15.34 3.79 23.39
C ILE A 180 -14.85 4.65 24.56
N ARG A 181 -14.38 5.87 24.30
CA ARG A 181 -13.89 6.81 25.33
C ARG A 181 -14.99 7.63 25.98
N GLY A 182 -16.23 7.54 25.51
CA GLY A 182 -17.32 8.39 25.96
C GLY A 182 -17.16 9.85 25.54
N GLU A 183 -16.39 10.12 24.49
CA GLU A 183 -16.17 11.46 23.93
C GLU A 183 -17.27 11.80 22.92
N PRO A 184 -17.60 13.09 22.71
CA PRO A 184 -18.50 13.49 21.63
C PRO A 184 -18.01 13.03 20.27
N ILE A 185 -18.91 12.48 19.45
CA ILE A 185 -18.61 12.11 18.06
C ILE A 185 -18.56 13.39 17.23
N THR A 186 -17.40 13.64 16.62
CA THR A 186 -17.19 14.79 15.73
C THR A 186 -17.38 14.38 14.28
N VAL A 187 -18.13 15.20 13.52
CA VAL A 187 -18.38 15.02 12.08
C VAL A 187 -17.67 16.10 11.29
#